data_e57c6c857f2d2e0ca6f1db7655408e26
#
_entry.id   e57c6c857f2d2e0ca6f1db7655408e26
#
_cell.length_a   1.000
_cell.length_b   1.000
_cell.length_c   1.000
_cell.angle_alpha   90.00
_cell.angle_beta   90.00
_cell.angle_gamma   90.00
#
_symmetry.space_group_name_H-M   'P 1'
#
loop_
_entity.id
_entity.type
_entity.pdbx_description
1 polymer ?
#
loop_
_entity_poly.entity_id
_entity_poly.type
_entity_poly.pdbx_seq_one_letter_code
_entity_poly.pdbx_strand_id
1 'polypeptide(L)'
;VILGQDPYHGAGQAQGLAFSTPSNIKNPPSMVNILKEINDDIGSSVCENGDLTSWAEDGVLLINTILTVEESKPKSHHKLGWEIFTDNLIKFISKNCKDVVFILWGSSAIKKEKIIDKSKHHILSGVHPSPLSSYRGFFGCKHFSKTNEILKSLGKKQINW
;
A
#
# COMPACT_ATOMS: atom_id res chain seq x y z
N VAL A 1 3.61 0.39 6.55
CA VAL A 1 4.10 0.59 5.17
C VAL A 1 3.21 -0.19 4.23
N ILE A 2 2.70 0.45 3.18
CA ILE A 2 1.96 -0.21 2.09
C ILE A 2 2.77 -0.06 0.80
N LEU A 3 3.08 -1.20 0.16
CA LEU A 3 3.85 -1.22 -1.08
C LEU A 3 2.93 -1.37 -2.29
N GLY A 4 2.99 -0.38 -3.19
CA GLY A 4 2.47 -0.45 -4.55
C GLY A 4 3.53 -0.88 -5.56
N GLN A 5 3.14 -1.02 -6.82
CA GLN A 5 4.06 -1.39 -7.91
C GLN A 5 4.63 -0.15 -8.60
N ASP A 6 3.81 0.59 -9.31
CA ASP A 6 4.13 1.82 -10.04
C ASP A 6 2.96 2.81 -9.93
N PRO A 7 3.19 4.10 -10.20
CA PRO A 7 2.13 5.10 -10.16
C PRO A 7 1.02 4.81 -11.18
N TYR A 8 -0.17 5.35 -10.93
CA TYR A 8 -1.19 5.41 -11.96
C TYR A 8 -0.65 6.18 -13.18
N HIS A 9 -0.91 5.67 -14.38
CA HIS A 9 -0.36 6.20 -15.63
C HIS A 9 -1.30 7.15 -16.39
N GLY A 10 -2.53 7.34 -15.92
CA GLY A 10 -3.44 8.33 -16.48
C GLY A 10 -3.08 9.75 -16.05
N ALA A 11 -3.29 10.73 -16.92
CA ALA A 11 -3.02 12.13 -16.63
C ALA A 11 -3.72 12.59 -15.33
N GLY A 12 -2.96 13.20 -14.43
CA GLY A 12 -3.47 13.73 -13.16
C GLY A 12 -3.92 12.69 -12.11
N GLN A 13 -3.73 11.40 -12.35
CA GLN A 13 -4.17 10.35 -11.40
C GLN A 13 -3.20 10.17 -10.22
N ALA A 14 -1.90 10.17 -10.47
CA ALA A 14 -0.90 9.98 -9.42
C ALA A 14 -0.65 11.28 -8.65
N GLN A 15 -0.48 11.19 -7.33
CA GLN A 15 -0.18 12.34 -6.45
C GLN A 15 0.98 12.08 -5.48
N GLY A 16 1.83 11.09 -5.77
CA GLY A 16 3.03 10.79 -4.98
C GLY A 16 2.85 9.77 -3.86
N LEU A 17 1.63 9.34 -3.57
CA LEU A 17 1.31 8.28 -2.60
C LEU A 17 0.80 7.05 -3.35
N ALA A 18 1.36 5.87 -3.03
CA ALA A 18 0.92 4.63 -3.65
C ALA A 18 -0.59 4.39 -3.45
N PHE A 19 -1.28 3.97 -4.49
CA PHE A 19 -2.74 3.79 -4.57
C PHE A 19 -3.57 5.07 -4.50
N SER A 20 -3.03 6.19 -4.05
CA SER A 20 -3.76 7.44 -3.87
C SER A 20 -3.99 8.19 -5.17
N THR A 21 -5.12 8.88 -5.25
CA THR A 21 -5.47 9.82 -6.32
C THR A 21 -5.99 11.12 -5.72
N PRO A 22 -5.86 12.26 -6.41
CA PRO A 22 -6.52 13.49 -5.99
C PRO A 22 -8.03 13.30 -5.80
N SER A 23 -8.62 14.00 -4.84
CA SER A 23 -10.03 13.86 -4.45
C SER A 23 -11.04 14.13 -5.57
N ASN A 24 -10.66 14.92 -6.57
CA ASN A 24 -11.48 15.25 -7.75
C ASN A 24 -11.36 14.22 -8.89
N ILE A 25 -10.54 13.20 -8.73
CA ILE A 25 -10.34 12.15 -9.74
C ILE A 25 -11.23 10.95 -9.40
N LYS A 26 -11.86 10.39 -10.43
CA LYS A 26 -12.62 9.14 -10.27
C LYS A 26 -11.70 8.03 -9.77
N ASN A 27 -12.14 7.35 -8.73
CA ASN A 27 -11.37 6.25 -8.12
C ASN A 27 -10.98 5.20 -9.16
N PRO A 28 -9.68 4.88 -9.30
CA PRO A 28 -9.24 3.74 -10.09
C PRO A 28 -9.81 2.43 -9.54
N PRO A 29 -9.94 1.38 -10.37
CA PRO A 29 -10.57 0.13 -9.95
C PRO A 29 -9.94 -0.54 -8.72
N SER A 30 -8.62 -0.44 -8.55
CA SER A 30 -7.95 -0.96 -7.33
C SER A 30 -8.36 -0.19 -6.09
N MET A 31 -8.52 1.15 -6.17
CA MET A 31 -8.97 1.98 -5.06
C MET A 31 -10.42 1.67 -4.68
N VAL A 32 -11.31 1.48 -5.66
CA VAL A 32 -12.69 1.04 -5.39
C VAL A 32 -12.71 -0.25 -4.57
N ASN A 33 -11.85 -1.21 -4.91
CA ASN A 33 -11.76 -2.47 -4.18
C ASN A 33 -11.15 -2.29 -2.77
N ILE A 34 -10.17 -1.39 -2.61
CA ILE A 34 -9.60 -1.05 -1.30
C ILE A 34 -10.69 -0.46 -0.39
N LEU A 35 -11.42 0.54 -0.85
CA LEU A 35 -12.50 1.17 -0.07
C LEU A 35 -13.61 0.17 0.27
N LYS A 36 -13.94 -0.74 -0.67
CA LYS A 36 -14.90 -1.81 -0.39
C LYS A 36 -14.39 -2.73 0.72
N GLU A 37 -13.15 -3.20 0.67
CA GLU A 37 -12.58 -4.07 1.69
C GLU A 37 -12.52 -3.36 3.06
N ILE A 38 -12.18 -2.08 3.11
CA ILE A 38 -12.21 -1.29 4.36
C ILE A 38 -13.62 -1.30 4.96
N ASN A 39 -14.63 -1.01 4.15
CA ASN A 39 -16.01 -0.98 4.62
C ASN A 39 -16.47 -2.36 5.11
N ASP A 40 -16.09 -3.43 4.42
CA ASP A 40 -16.45 -4.80 4.80
C ASP A 40 -15.66 -5.27 6.05
N ASP A 41 -14.43 -4.78 6.29
CA ASP A 41 -13.56 -5.17 7.40
C ASP A 41 -13.87 -4.40 8.69
N ILE A 42 -14.02 -3.06 8.61
CA ILE A 42 -14.13 -2.18 9.79
C ILE A 42 -15.42 -1.34 9.82
N GLY A 43 -16.29 -1.47 8.82
CA GLY A 43 -17.63 -0.87 8.79
C GLY A 43 -17.67 0.61 8.38
N SER A 44 -16.54 1.29 8.30
CA SER A 44 -16.47 2.69 7.83
C SER A 44 -15.06 3.04 7.40
N SER A 45 -14.93 3.98 6.47
CA SER A 45 -13.67 4.62 6.12
C SER A 45 -13.81 6.12 6.31
N VAL A 46 -12.76 6.77 6.82
CA VAL A 46 -12.66 8.23 6.77
C VAL A 46 -12.36 8.72 5.37
N CYS A 47 -11.94 7.82 4.49
CA CYS A 47 -11.61 8.09 3.11
C CYS A 47 -12.84 7.82 2.22
N GLU A 48 -13.62 8.85 1.91
CA GLU A 48 -14.79 8.74 1.02
C GLU A 48 -14.39 8.70 -0.46
N ASN A 49 -13.15 9.09 -0.77
CA ASN A 49 -12.59 9.17 -2.11
C ASN A 49 -11.20 8.50 -2.16
N GLY A 50 -10.51 8.61 -3.27
CA GLY A 50 -9.19 7.97 -3.44
C GLY A 50 -8.00 8.73 -2.85
N ASP A 51 -8.22 9.83 -2.13
CA ASP A 51 -7.15 10.61 -1.52
C ASP A 51 -6.74 10.01 -0.17
N LEU A 52 -5.56 9.43 -0.12
CA LEU A 52 -5.00 8.76 1.06
C LEU A 52 -4.05 9.66 1.87
N THR A 53 -4.13 10.98 1.70
CA THR A 53 -3.30 11.93 2.46
C THR A 53 -3.49 11.76 3.96
N SER A 54 -4.72 11.55 4.42
CA SER A 54 -5.01 11.30 5.84
C SER A 54 -4.29 10.07 6.40
N TRP A 55 -4.12 9.01 5.60
CA TRP A 55 -3.37 7.83 6.03
C TRP A 55 -1.87 8.15 6.17
N ALA A 56 -1.32 8.96 5.25
CA ALA A 56 0.07 9.39 5.33
C ALA A 56 0.31 10.26 6.58
N GLU A 57 -0.61 11.15 6.91
CA GLU A 57 -0.59 11.98 8.13
C GLU A 57 -0.71 11.11 9.41
N ASP A 58 -1.43 10.02 9.34
CA ASP A 58 -1.53 9.02 10.43
C ASP A 58 -0.31 8.10 10.53
N GLY A 59 0.71 8.29 9.68
CA GLY A 59 1.98 7.56 9.73
C GLY A 59 2.07 6.35 8.81
N VAL A 60 1.21 6.23 7.80
CA VAL A 60 1.32 5.20 6.77
C VAL A 60 2.26 5.64 5.66
N LEU A 61 3.38 4.96 5.47
CA LEU A 61 4.22 5.14 4.28
C LEU A 61 3.58 4.40 3.10
N LEU A 62 3.06 5.17 2.16
CA LEU A 62 2.46 4.70 0.91
C LEU A 62 3.48 4.87 -0.22
N ILE A 63 4.19 3.82 -0.58
CA ILE A 63 5.30 3.90 -1.55
C ILE A 63 5.19 2.84 -2.64
N ASN A 64 5.46 3.22 -3.88
CA ASN A 64 5.60 2.29 -4.99
C ASN A 64 7.04 1.77 -5.10
N THR A 65 7.22 0.57 -5.63
CA THR A 65 8.55 0.02 -5.93
C THR A 65 9.21 0.73 -7.11
N ILE A 66 8.41 1.32 -8.00
CA ILE A 66 8.82 2.17 -9.12
C ILE A 66 8.14 3.52 -8.91
N LEU A 67 8.91 4.62 -8.83
CA LEU A 67 8.35 5.91 -8.40
C LEU A 67 7.86 6.80 -9.54
N THR A 68 8.15 6.45 -10.78
CA THR A 68 7.71 7.21 -11.96
C THR A 68 7.14 6.29 -13.03
N VAL A 69 6.36 6.85 -13.92
CA VAL A 69 5.77 6.15 -15.07
C VAL A 69 5.60 7.14 -16.23
N GLU A 70 5.71 6.69 -17.44
CA GLU A 70 5.35 7.47 -18.63
C GLU A 70 3.83 7.48 -18.78
N GLU A 71 3.26 8.63 -19.16
CA GLU A 71 1.81 8.76 -19.36
C GLU A 71 1.29 7.68 -20.33
N SER A 72 0.17 7.06 -19.94
CA SER A 72 -0.50 6.00 -20.69
C SER A 72 0.31 4.71 -20.93
N LYS A 73 1.49 4.57 -20.30
CA LYS A 73 2.35 3.38 -20.46
C LYS A 73 2.67 2.72 -19.13
N PRO A 74 1.79 1.88 -18.59
CA PRO A 74 2.04 1.20 -17.31
C PRO A 74 3.35 0.41 -17.36
N LYS A 75 4.10 0.44 -16.25
CA LYS A 75 5.41 -0.22 -16.09
C LYS A 75 6.53 0.29 -17.02
N SER A 76 6.34 1.43 -17.70
CA SER A 76 7.33 1.97 -18.64
C SER A 76 8.71 2.21 -18.02
N HIS A 77 8.77 2.53 -16.73
CA HIS A 77 10.01 2.78 -16.01
C HIS A 77 10.51 1.58 -15.18
N HIS A 78 10.03 0.38 -15.49
CA HIS A 78 10.58 -0.86 -14.92
C HIS A 78 12.04 -1.04 -15.32
N LYS A 79 12.90 -1.44 -14.37
CA LYS A 79 14.36 -1.63 -14.56
C LYS A 79 15.17 -0.35 -14.86
N LEU A 80 14.63 0.84 -14.61
CA LEU A 80 15.39 2.09 -14.69
C LEU A 80 16.15 2.44 -13.40
N GLY A 81 16.13 1.56 -12.40
CA GLY A 81 16.86 1.73 -11.14
C GLY A 81 16.01 2.09 -9.93
N TRP A 82 14.72 2.40 -10.10
CA TRP A 82 13.83 2.69 -8.98
C TRP A 82 13.75 1.54 -7.98
N GLU A 83 13.72 0.30 -8.46
CA GLU A 83 13.64 -0.88 -7.60
C GLU A 83 14.86 -1.02 -6.69
N ILE A 84 16.05 -0.59 -7.15
CA ILE A 84 17.27 -0.59 -6.31
C ILE A 84 17.12 0.45 -5.20
N PHE A 85 16.66 1.64 -5.53
CA PHE A 85 16.43 2.71 -4.54
C PHE A 85 15.40 2.29 -3.49
N THR A 86 14.24 1.82 -3.93
CA THR A 86 13.14 1.45 -3.03
C THR A 86 13.46 0.20 -2.19
N ASP A 87 14.21 -0.76 -2.73
CA ASP A 87 14.71 -1.89 -1.96
C ASP A 87 15.68 -1.46 -0.86
N ASN A 88 16.55 -0.49 -1.13
CA ASN A 88 17.45 0.06 -0.13
C ASN A 88 16.68 0.86 0.94
N LEU A 89 15.63 1.58 0.56
CA LEU A 89 14.75 2.25 1.53
C LEU A 89 14.03 1.25 2.43
N ILE A 90 13.48 0.16 1.87
CA ILE A 90 12.84 -0.90 2.66
C ILE A 90 13.84 -1.55 3.63
N LYS A 91 15.06 -1.85 3.16
CA LYS A 91 16.13 -2.37 4.03
C LYS A 91 16.50 -1.39 5.13
N PHE A 92 16.57 -0.09 4.82
CA PHE A 92 16.86 0.96 5.79
C PHE A 92 15.79 1.00 6.89
N ILE A 93 14.50 1.00 6.50
CA ILE A 93 13.38 0.94 7.45
C ILE A 93 13.47 -0.34 8.30
N SER A 94 13.67 -1.48 7.66
CA SER A 94 13.76 -2.77 8.33
C SER A 94 14.94 -2.85 9.33
N LYS A 95 16.05 -2.17 9.04
CA LYS A 95 17.21 -2.15 9.94
C LYS A 95 17.02 -1.17 11.10
N ASN A 96 16.47 0.01 10.85
CA ASN A 96 16.52 1.14 11.79
C ASN A 96 15.22 1.38 12.55
N CYS A 97 14.09 0.80 12.12
CA CYS A 97 12.82 0.86 12.82
C CYS A 97 12.52 -0.45 13.56
N LYS A 98 11.50 -0.43 14.42
CA LYS A 98 10.94 -1.61 15.09
C LYS A 98 9.42 -1.61 14.98
N ASP A 99 8.85 -2.79 14.96
CA ASP A 99 7.41 -2.98 15.05
C ASP A 99 6.65 -2.20 13.94
N VAL A 100 7.18 -2.25 12.72
CA VAL A 100 6.51 -1.73 11.53
C VAL A 100 5.63 -2.82 10.95
N VAL A 101 4.38 -2.47 10.60
CA VAL A 101 3.50 -3.36 9.85
C VAL A 101 3.71 -3.09 8.35
N PHE A 102 4.13 -4.12 7.63
CA PHE A 102 4.25 -4.10 6.18
C PHE A 102 3.03 -4.80 5.55
N ILE A 103 2.28 -4.08 4.74
CA ILE A 103 1.17 -4.62 3.96
C ILE A 103 1.66 -4.79 2.53
N LEU A 104 1.71 -6.04 2.07
CA LEU A 104 2.28 -6.43 0.79
C LEU A 104 1.21 -7.05 -0.09
N TRP A 105 0.67 -6.28 -1.03
CA TRP A 105 -0.37 -6.74 -1.93
C TRP A 105 0.17 -7.10 -3.33
N GLY A 106 0.02 -8.37 -3.68
CA GLY A 106 0.41 -8.93 -4.97
C GLY A 106 1.87 -9.36 -5.03
N SER A 107 2.19 -10.14 -6.05
CA SER A 107 3.47 -10.84 -6.17
C SER A 107 4.70 -9.93 -6.17
N SER A 108 4.59 -8.72 -6.73
CA SER A 108 5.71 -7.75 -6.76
C SER A 108 6.04 -7.24 -5.36
N ALA A 109 5.03 -6.89 -4.56
CA ALA A 109 5.22 -6.45 -3.18
C ALA A 109 5.66 -7.62 -2.28
N ILE A 110 5.05 -8.80 -2.41
CA ILE A 110 5.38 -9.99 -1.61
C ILE A 110 6.85 -10.40 -1.79
N LYS A 111 7.43 -10.22 -2.96
CA LYS A 111 8.86 -10.50 -3.18
C LYS A 111 9.78 -9.68 -2.28
N LYS A 112 9.32 -8.51 -1.79
CA LYS A 112 10.09 -7.65 -0.88
C LYS A 112 10.16 -8.18 0.55
N GLU A 113 9.32 -9.15 0.90
CA GLU A 113 9.37 -9.86 2.19
C GLU A 113 10.78 -10.41 2.52
N LYS A 114 11.56 -10.77 1.49
CA LYS A 114 12.91 -11.30 1.63
C LYS A 114 13.92 -10.32 2.21
N ILE A 115 13.64 -9.02 2.13
CA ILE A 115 14.52 -7.95 2.60
C ILE A 115 14.01 -7.27 3.88
N ILE A 116 12.96 -7.83 4.48
CA ILE A 116 12.36 -7.35 5.73
C ILE A 116 12.71 -8.32 6.85
N ASP A 117 13.23 -7.81 7.96
CA ASP A 117 13.53 -8.61 9.15
C ASP A 117 12.24 -8.96 9.91
N LYS A 118 11.77 -10.19 9.71
CA LYS A 118 10.53 -10.72 10.31
C LYS A 118 10.61 -10.86 11.84
N SER A 119 11.79 -10.83 12.41
CA SER A 119 11.94 -10.87 13.89
C SER A 119 11.65 -9.52 14.54
N LYS A 120 11.63 -8.44 13.75
CA LYS A 120 11.42 -7.05 14.18
C LYS A 120 10.15 -6.42 13.67
N HIS A 121 9.53 -7.00 12.64
CA HIS A 121 8.42 -6.39 11.91
C HIS A 121 7.29 -7.37 11.67
N HIS A 122 6.11 -6.84 11.41
CA HIS A 122 4.91 -7.60 11.10
C HIS A 122 4.62 -7.52 9.60
N ILE A 123 4.31 -8.65 8.97
CA ILE A 123 4.03 -8.70 7.53
C ILE A 123 2.63 -9.25 7.31
N LEU A 124 1.81 -8.49 6.59
CA LEU A 124 0.50 -8.88 6.10
C LEU A 124 0.56 -9.00 4.58
N SER A 125 0.67 -10.23 4.09
CA SER A 125 0.75 -10.50 2.65
C SER A 125 -0.58 -10.95 2.10
N GLY A 126 -0.95 -10.45 0.92
CA GLY A 126 -2.22 -10.77 0.29
C GLY A 126 -2.24 -10.55 -1.21
N VAL A 127 -3.37 -10.87 -1.80
CA VAL A 127 -3.62 -10.66 -3.23
C VAL A 127 -3.71 -9.17 -3.53
N HIS A 128 -3.32 -8.77 -4.76
CA HIS A 128 -3.41 -7.37 -5.19
C HIS A 128 -4.89 -6.92 -5.33
N PRO A 129 -5.24 -5.68 -4.96
CA PRO A 129 -6.61 -5.16 -5.04
C PRO A 129 -7.15 -4.95 -6.46
N SER A 130 -6.34 -5.14 -7.50
CA SER A 130 -6.81 -5.05 -8.90
C SER A 130 -8.01 -5.94 -9.18
N PRO A 131 -8.99 -5.51 -9.98
CA PRO A 131 -10.11 -6.37 -10.42
C PRO A 131 -9.68 -7.69 -11.04
N LEU A 132 -8.48 -7.74 -11.63
CA LEU A 132 -7.91 -8.97 -12.22
C LEU A 132 -7.58 -10.05 -11.19
N SER A 133 -7.51 -9.71 -9.90
CA SER A 133 -7.04 -10.61 -8.84
C SER A 133 -7.80 -10.52 -7.52
N SER A 134 -8.49 -9.43 -7.23
CA SER A 134 -9.08 -9.15 -5.92
C SER A 134 -10.03 -10.26 -5.42
N TYR A 135 -10.77 -10.91 -6.32
CA TYR A 135 -11.67 -12.03 -6.01
C TYR A 135 -10.94 -13.29 -5.54
N ARG A 136 -9.60 -13.36 -5.68
CA ARG A 136 -8.77 -14.52 -5.29
C ARG A 136 -8.29 -14.43 -3.85
N GLY A 137 -8.84 -13.52 -3.04
CA GLY A 137 -8.51 -13.41 -1.61
C GLY A 137 -8.02 -12.03 -1.15
N PHE A 138 -8.21 -10.97 -1.94
CA PHE A 138 -8.09 -9.61 -1.42
C PHE A 138 -9.30 -9.27 -0.55
N PHE A 139 -10.50 -9.52 -1.06
CA PHE A 139 -11.72 -9.35 -0.26
C PHE A 139 -11.74 -10.36 0.90
N GLY A 140 -11.96 -9.86 2.11
CA GLY A 140 -11.92 -10.64 3.34
C GLY A 140 -10.51 -10.86 3.91
N CYS A 141 -9.46 -10.21 3.36
CA CYS A 141 -8.11 -10.31 3.91
C CYS A 141 -7.97 -9.66 5.29
N LYS A 142 -8.84 -8.68 5.60
CA LYS A 142 -8.92 -7.97 6.89
C LYS A 142 -7.60 -7.32 7.30
N HIS A 143 -6.86 -6.81 6.35
CA HIS A 143 -5.55 -6.23 6.65
C HIS A 143 -5.64 -4.92 7.44
N PHE A 144 -6.76 -4.20 7.35
CA PHE A 144 -6.98 -2.93 8.05
C PHE A 144 -7.21 -3.17 9.54
N SER A 145 -8.15 -4.03 9.90
CA SER A 145 -8.40 -4.42 11.30
C SER A 145 -7.18 -5.11 11.90
N LYS A 146 -6.56 -6.08 11.20
CA LYS A 146 -5.35 -6.77 11.65
C LYS A 146 -4.18 -5.82 11.91
N THR A 147 -3.99 -4.80 11.07
CA THR A 147 -2.96 -3.78 11.29
C THR A 147 -3.22 -3.06 12.61
N ASN A 148 -4.46 -2.63 12.84
CA ASN A 148 -4.83 -1.92 14.06
C ASN A 148 -4.74 -2.80 15.31
N GLU A 149 -5.08 -4.08 15.21
CA GLU A 149 -4.88 -5.06 16.29
C GLU A 149 -3.39 -5.20 16.66
N ILE A 150 -2.51 -5.31 15.66
CA ILE A 150 -1.06 -5.35 15.87
C ILE A 150 -0.59 -4.05 16.53
N LEU A 151 -0.93 -2.89 15.99
CA LEU A 151 -0.52 -1.60 16.54
C LEU A 151 -1.01 -1.42 17.98
N LYS A 152 -2.26 -1.80 18.26
CA LYS A 152 -2.83 -1.78 19.62
C LYS A 152 -2.04 -2.68 20.58
N SER A 153 -1.70 -3.89 20.17
CA SER A 153 -0.91 -4.83 20.99
C SER A 153 0.48 -4.31 21.32
N LEU A 154 1.02 -3.44 20.47
CA LEU A 154 2.32 -2.79 20.63
C LEU A 154 2.26 -1.45 21.39
N GLY A 155 1.06 -1.04 21.85
CA GLY A 155 0.85 0.26 22.48
C GLY A 155 1.02 1.45 21.53
N LYS A 156 0.89 1.23 20.21
CA LYS A 156 1.01 2.26 19.18
C LYS A 156 -0.35 2.82 18.80
N LYS A 157 -0.34 4.06 18.28
CA LYS A 157 -1.54 4.68 17.70
C LYS A 157 -2.07 3.82 16.55
N GLN A 158 -3.35 3.54 16.57
CA GLN A 158 -4.06 2.88 15.46
C GLN A 158 -4.23 3.87 14.31
N ILE A 159 -4.32 3.33 13.10
CA ILE A 159 -4.57 4.12 11.89
C ILE A 159 -6.08 4.33 11.75
N ASN A 160 -6.45 5.53 11.38
CA ASN A 160 -7.83 5.87 11.03
C ASN A 160 -8.00 5.66 9.50
N TRP A 161 -8.40 4.47 9.13
CA TRP A 161 -8.55 4.05 7.72
C TRP A 161 -9.71 4.69 7.00
#